data_df3cba916f4f3240b445a2d705811288
#
_entry.id   df3cba916f4f3240b445a2d705811288
#
_cell.length_a   1.000
_cell.length_b   1.000
_cell.length_c   1.000
_cell.angle_alpha   90.00
_cell.angle_beta   90.00
_cell.angle_gamma   90.00
#
_symmetry.space_group_name_H-M   'P 1'
#
loop_
_entity.id
_entity.type
_entity.pdbx_description
1 polymer ?
#
loop_
_entity_poly.entity_id
_entity_poly.type
_entity_poly.pdbx_seq_one_letter_code
_entity_poly.pdbx_strand_id
1 'polypeptide(L)'
;YNHNNVDEVAENAIASAHTNWGSTMRLPNYDYVIQEGKPVGVIQGFKSKGFYTVDDFNVANGVWTLKEGIADNQVGNWSGGSYYNIPKGQTAFPGMVKFQDTDGSGVVTVDDVTELGIATAKHTGGFNFTANYKGIDLSANFNYQIGGKVYNANVMHSMMGDKDTGLGYNRLAE
;
A
#
# COMPACT_ATOMS: atom_id res chain seq x y z
N TYR A 1 -12.56 5.09 23.05
CA TYR A 1 -12.21 5.99 21.95
C TYR A 1 -10.77 6.45 22.11
N ASN A 2 -9.98 6.30 21.08
CA ASN A 2 -8.60 6.75 21.04
C ASN A 2 -8.50 7.89 20.01
N HIS A 3 -8.10 9.07 20.50
CA HIS A 3 -7.77 10.22 19.67
C HIS A 3 -6.38 10.68 20.08
N ASN A 4 -5.45 10.58 19.16
CA ASN A 4 -4.10 11.09 19.35
C ASN A 4 -3.72 11.97 18.15
N ASN A 5 -2.89 12.94 18.40
CA ASN A 5 -2.37 13.86 17.42
C ASN A 5 -0.92 14.18 17.75
N VAL A 6 -0.12 14.39 16.75
CA VAL A 6 1.25 14.87 16.93
C VAL A 6 1.21 16.38 16.90
N ASP A 7 1.55 17.01 18.03
CA ASP A 7 1.54 18.47 18.13
C ASP A 7 2.81 19.07 17.54
N GLU A 8 3.95 18.42 17.78
CA GLU A 8 5.26 18.92 17.32
C GLU A 8 6.21 17.75 17.06
N VAL A 9 7.01 17.85 16.03
CA VAL A 9 8.12 16.93 15.73
C VAL A 9 9.42 17.67 15.90
N ALA A 10 10.28 17.18 16.79
CA ALA A 10 11.58 17.80 17.02
C ALA A 10 12.44 17.82 15.73
N GLU A 11 13.14 18.91 15.52
CA GLU A 11 14.11 19.04 14.42
C GLU A 11 15.14 17.90 14.53
N ASN A 12 15.38 17.16 13.46
CA ASN A 12 16.21 15.95 13.40
C ASN A 12 15.65 14.69 14.08
N ALA A 13 14.39 14.65 14.48
CA ALA A 13 13.76 13.40 14.92
C ALA A 13 13.56 12.45 13.73
N ILE A 14 13.61 11.13 14.02
CA ILE A 14 13.24 10.11 13.04
C ILE A 14 11.71 10.13 12.95
N ALA A 15 11.19 10.91 12.01
CA ALA A 15 9.76 11.08 11.79
C ALA A 15 9.14 10.03 10.84
N SER A 16 9.90 8.97 10.54
CA SER A 16 9.47 7.96 9.56
C SER A 16 10.21 6.64 9.78
N ALA A 17 9.58 5.54 9.42
CA ALA A 17 10.17 4.21 9.54
C ALA A 17 9.75 3.30 8.38
N HIS A 18 10.71 2.48 7.93
CA HIS A 18 10.41 1.34 7.06
C HIS A 18 10.05 0.12 7.90
N THR A 19 9.16 -0.71 7.39
CA THR A 19 9.08 -2.09 7.82
C THR A 19 10.34 -2.80 7.32
N ASN A 20 11.18 -3.21 8.24
CA ASN A 20 12.55 -3.69 7.98
C ASN A 20 12.61 -5.09 7.33
N TRP A 21 11.74 -5.38 6.39
CA TRP A 21 11.79 -6.58 5.59
C TRP A 21 12.63 -6.32 4.34
N GLY A 22 13.68 -7.11 4.16
CA GLY A 22 14.74 -6.97 3.16
C GLY A 22 14.32 -7.02 1.70
N SER A 23 13.28 -6.32 1.33
CA SER A 23 12.85 -6.13 -0.04
C SER A 23 13.72 -5.09 -0.73
N THR A 24 14.28 -5.44 -1.86
CA THR A 24 14.95 -4.52 -2.79
C THR A 24 13.97 -3.54 -3.44
N MET A 25 12.67 -3.78 -3.30
CA MET A 25 11.58 -2.90 -3.77
C MET A 25 11.12 -1.94 -2.67
N ARG A 26 12.03 -1.34 -1.94
CA ARG A 26 11.68 -0.26 -1.02
C ARG A 26 11.22 0.93 -1.85
N LEU A 27 10.02 1.38 -1.59
CA LEU A 27 9.61 2.71 -2.02
C LEU A 27 10.60 3.71 -1.44
N PRO A 28 10.98 4.76 -2.17
CA PRO A 28 11.91 5.77 -1.67
C PRO A 28 11.38 6.46 -0.40
N ASN A 29 10.07 6.39 -0.17
CA ASN A 29 9.42 6.92 1.01
C ASN A 29 9.14 5.82 2.03
N TYR A 30 9.12 6.20 3.29
CA TYR A 30 8.90 5.30 4.42
C TYR A 30 7.46 4.78 4.47
N ASP A 31 7.28 3.55 4.97
CA ASP A 31 5.95 2.93 5.12
C ASP A 31 5.10 3.62 6.20
N TYR A 32 5.77 4.11 7.25
CA TYR A 32 5.16 4.85 8.35
C TYR A 32 5.75 6.24 8.43
N VAL A 33 4.90 7.21 8.70
CA VAL A 33 5.31 8.61 8.86
C VAL A 33 4.69 9.20 10.10
N ILE A 34 5.44 10.11 10.74
CA ILE A 34 5.00 10.95 11.84
C ILE A 34 4.98 12.38 11.31
N GLN A 35 3.82 12.99 11.30
CA GLN A 35 3.61 14.36 10.82
C GLN A 35 2.83 15.16 11.83
N GLU A 36 3.15 16.44 11.98
CA GLU A 36 2.38 17.37 12.79
C GLU A 36 0.93 17.47 12.30
N GLY A 37 0.01 17.55 13.22
CA GLY A 37 -1.42 17.58 12.94
C GLY A 37 -2.02 16.23 12.54
N LYS A 38 -1.24 15.15 12.53
CA LYS A 38 -1.70 13.80 12.19
C LYS A 38 -1.59 12.84 13.37
N PRO A 39 -2.40 11.77 13.41
CA PRO A 39 -2.25 10.70 14.40
C PRO A 39 -0.92 9.96 14.24
N VAL A 40 -0.42 9.38 15.33
CA VAL A 40 0.72 8.47 15.29
C VAL A 40 0.37 7.20 14.53
N GLY A 41 1.30 6.71 13.70
CA GLY A 41 1.15 5.47 12.94
C GLY A 41 0.39 5.63 11.61
N VAL A 42 0.53 6.79 10.98
CA VAL A 42 0.06 6.97 9.60
C VAL A 42 0.85 6.05 8.67
N ILE A 43 0.13 5.24 7.92
CA ILE A 43 0.67 4.38 6.86
C ILE A 43 0.52 5.11 5.55
N GLN A 44 1.61 5.22 4.80
CA GLN A 44 1.61 5.87 3.49
C GLN A 44 2.08 4.93 2.39
N GLY A 45 1.73 5.25 1.16
CA GLY A 45 2.10 4.50 -0.02
C GLY A 45 1.32 4.91 -1.24
N PHE A 46 1.52 4.18 -2.33
CA PHE A 46 0.78 4.39 -3.56
C PHE A 46 -0.57 3.70 -3.52
N LYS A 47 -1.58 4.39 -4.00
CA LYS A 47 -2.92 3.82 -4.14
C LYS A 47 -3.03 3.09 -5.47
N SER A 48 -3.26 1.78 -5.42
CA SER A 48 -3.42 0.97 -6.62
C SER A 48 -4.76 1.24 -7.31
N LYS A 49 -4.72 1.28 -8.64
CA LYS A 49 -5.87 1.25 -9.55
C LYS A 49 -5.97 -0.06 -10.34
N GLY A 50 -5.29 -1.12 -9.89
CA GLY A 50 -5.22 -2.40 -10.57
C GLY A 50 -3.97 -2.52 -11.44
N PHE A 51 -4.13 -2.99 -12.65
CA PHE A 51 -3.03 -3.21 -13.60
C PHE A 51 -3.29 -2.47 -14.90
N TYR A 52 -2.20 -2.12 -15.60
CA TYR A 52 -2.34 -1.67 -16.97
C TYR A 52 -2.83 -2.82 -17.84
N THR A 53 -3.91 -2.57 -18.56
CA THR A 53 -4.49 -3.52 -19.52
C THR A 53 -4.02 -3.19 -20.94
N VAL A 54 -4.22 -4.10 -21.88
CA VAL A 54 -3.94 -3.84 -23.30
C VAL A 54 -4.76 -2.65 -23.83
N ASP A 55 -5.92 -2.40 -23.25
CA ASP A 55 -6.81 -1.30 -23.62
C ASP A 55 -6.26 0.07 -23.20
N ASP A 56 -5.32 0.13 -22.29
CA ASP A 56 -4.67 1.39 -21.89
C ASP A 56 -3.63 1.88 -22.92
N PHE A 57 -3.35 1.08 -23.98
CA PHE A 57 -2.32 1.37 -24.95
C PHE A 57 -2.87 1.45 -26.38
N ASN A 58 -2.19 2.25 -27.20
CA ASN A 58 -2.26 2.20 -28.64
C ASN A 58 -1.08 1.39 -29.17
N VAL A 59 -1.35 0.47 -30.10
CA VAL A 59 -0.28 -0.34 -30.73
C VAL A 59 -0.15 0.04 -32.19
N ALA A 60 1.00 0.57 -32.54
CA ALA A 60 1.33 0.90 -33.93
C ALA A 60 2.73 0.36 -34.25
N ASN A 61 2.86 -0.39 -35.34
CA ASN A 61 4.12 -1.02 -35.77
C ASN A 61 4.80 -1.84 -34.65
N GLY A 62 4.01 -2.49 -33.79
CA GLY A 62 4.51 -3.26 -32.65
C GLY A 62 4.99 -2.42 -31.45
N VAL A 63 4.82 -1.11 -31.49
CA VAL A 63 5.16 -0.19 -30.38
C VAL A 63 3.92 0.07 -29.54
N TRP A 64 4.05 -0.11 -28.24
CA TRP A 64 2.99 0.07 -27.23
C TRP A 64 3.09 1.45 -26.60
N THR A 65 2.23 2.36 -27.00
CA THR A 65 2.21 3.74 -26.48
C THR A 65 1.00 3.93 -25.58
N LEU A 66 1.19 4.51 -24.39
CA LEU A 66 0.08 4.87 -23.50
C LEU A 66 -0.92 5.78 -24.22
N LYS A 67 -2.20 5.55 -23.96
CA LYS A 67 -3.27 6.44 -24.41
C LYS A 67 -3.23 7.75 -23.62
N GLU A 68 -3.70 8.80 -24.27
CA GLU A 68 -3.87 10.11 -23.62
C GLU A 68 -4.76 10.02 -22.37
N GLY A 69 -4.36 10.70 -21.30
CA GLY A 69 -5.05 10.66 -20.00
C GLY A 69 -4.73 9.45 -19.13
N ILE A 70 -3.85 8.55 -19.58
CA ILE A 70 -3.33 7.44 -18.75
C ILE A 70 -1.96 7.84 -18.24
N ALA A 71 -1.83 7.97 -16.91
CA ALA A 71 -0.56 8.30 -16.27
C ALA A 71 0.46 7.17 -16.43
N ASP A 72 1.72 7.53 -16.75
CA ASP A 72 2.83 6.59 -16.80
C ASP A 72 3.34 6.31 -15.39
N ASN A 73 3.65 5.06 -15.07
CA ASN A 73 4.18 4.68 -13.77
C ASN A 73 5.72 4.69 -13.79
N GLN A 74 6.32 5.74 -13.26
CA GLN A 74 7.78 5.86 -13.15
C GLN A 74 8.34 5.50 -11.76
N VAL A 75 7.49 4.90 -10.91
CA VAL A 75 7.92 4.42 -9.60
C VAL A 75 8.54 3.03 -9.73
N GLY A 76 9.80 2.92 -9.32
CA GLY A 76 10.53 1.66 -9.28
C GLY A 76 11.25 1.30 -10.57
N ASN A 77 12.17 0.35 -10.44
CA ASN A 77 12.97 -0.18 -11.55
C ASN A 77 12.31 -1.47 -12.08
N TRP A 78 11.37 -1.31 -13.00
CA TRP A 78 10.66 -2.45 -13.58
C TRP A 78 11.40 -2.97 -14.83
N SER A 79 12.01 -4.13 -14.73
CA SER A 79 12.70 -4.78 -15.85
C SER A 79 11.76 -5.47 -16.86
N GLY A 80 10.45 -5.46 -16.61
CA GLY A 80 9.46 -6.09 -17.49
C GLY A 80 9.25 -5.42 -18.84
N GLY A 81 9.70 -4.19 -19.01
CA GLY A 81 9.59 -3.45 -20.27
C GLY A 81 10.36 -4.07 -21.44
N SER A 82 11.29 -5.00 -21.18
CA SER A 82 12.03 -5.70 -22.23
C SER A 82 11.17 -6.66 -23.09
N TYR A 83 9.99 -7.05 -22.61
CA TYR A 83 9.04 -7.89 -23.36
C TYR A 83 8.13 -7.08 -24.30
N TYR A 84 8.04 -5.78 -24.07
CA TYR A 84 7.22 -4.88 -24.86
C TYR A 84 8.09 -3.83 -25.52
N ASN A 85 7.83 -3.55 -26.77
CA ASN A 85 8.45 -2.42 -27.46
C ASN A 85 7.69 -1.16 -27.07
N ILE A 86 8.20 -0.43 -26.07
CA ILE A 86 7.62 0.82 -25.55
C ILE A 86 8.48 2.02 -25.98
N PRO A 87 7.88 3.21 -26.14
CA PRO A 87 8.62 4.42 -26.47
C PRO A 87 9.67 4.77 -25.43
N LYS A 88 10.75 5.41 -25.84
CA LYS A 88 11.75 5.94 -24.92
C LYS A 88 11.10 6.97 -23.99
N GLY A 89 11.28 6.79 -22.69
CA GLY A 89 10.72 7.66 -21.66
C GLY A 89 9.40 7.16 -21.06
N GLN A 90 8.73 6.19 -21.69
CA GLN A 90 7.61 5.48 -21.10
C GLN A 90 8.13 4.28 -20.30
N THR A 91 7.52 4.04 -19.14
CA THR A 91 7.86 2.90 -18.26
C THR A 91 6.74 1.88 -18.20
N ALA A 92 5.49 2.33 -18.29
CA ALA A 92 4.32 1.45 -18.20
C ALA A 92 4.20 0.49 -19.40
N PHE A 93 3.80 -0.73 -19.10
CA PHE A 93 3.52 -1.79 -20.07
C PHE A 93 2.32 -2.63 -19.59
N PRO A 94 1.64 -3.40 -20.46
CA PRO A 94 0.53 -4.25 -20.07
C PRO A 94 0.92 -5.26 -18.98
N GLY A 95 0.09 -5.38 -17.94
CA GLY A 95 0.34 -6.24 -16.78
C GLY A 95 1.12 -5.60 -15.64
N MET A 96 1.69 -4.41 -15.82
CA MET A 96 2.31 -3.65 -14.74
C MET A 96 1.26 -3.10 -13.79
N VAL A 97 1.59 -2.97 -12.50
CA VAL A 97 0.71 -2.33 -11.51
C VAL A 97 0.48 -0.88 -11.88
N LYS A 98 -0.80 -0.48 -11.91
CA LYS A 98 -1.24 0.88 -12.18
C LYS A 98 -1.51 1.59 -10.87
N PHE A 99 -0.79 2.65 -10.58
CA PHE A 99 -1.02 3.49 -9.42
C PHE A 99 -1.85 4.72 -9.77
N GLN A 100 -2.42 5.34 -8.76
CA GLN A 100 -3.17 6.57 -8.90
C GLN A 100 -2.19 7.73 -8.98
N ASP A 101 -2.29 8.50 -10.06
CA ASP A 101 -1.75 9.84 -10.16
C ASP A 101 -2.64 10.75 -9.30
N THR A 102 -2.11 11.29 -8.22
CA THR A 102 -2.84 12.05 -7.21
C THR A 102 -2.71 13.56 -7.41
N ASP A 103 -1.64 14.00 -8.04
CA ASP A 103 -1.35 15.40 -8.34
C ASP A 103 -1.79 15.82 -9.76
N GLY A 104 -2.14 14.84 -10.61
CA GLY A 104 -2.60 15.08 -11.97
C GLY A 104 -1.48 15.45 -12.95
N SER A 105 -0.25 15.11 -12.65
CA SER A 105 0.92 15.41 -13.49
C SER A 105 0.99 14.57 -14.77
N GLY A 106 0.24 13.47 -14.83
CA GLY A 106 0.28 12.49 -15.91
C GLY A 106 1.38 11.44 -15.77
N VAL A 107 2.15 11.52 -14.69
CA VAL A 107 3.24 10.60 -14.38
C VAL A 107 3.22 10.26 -12.90
N VAL A 108 3.14 8.99 -12.56
CA VAL A 108 3.19 8.55 -11.15
C VAL A 108 4.63 8.57 -10.67
N THR A 109 4.90 9.39 -9.66
CA THR A 109 6.19 9.58 -9.02
C THR A 109 6.09 9.41 -7.51
N VAL A 110 7.17 9.70 -6.78
CA VAL A 110 7.16 9.70 -5.32
C VAL A 110 6.22 10.75 -4.71
N ASP A 111 5.86 11.77 -5.47
CA ASP A 111 4.95 12.84 -5.04
C ASP A 111 3.49 12.37 -4.96
N ASP A 112 3.17 11.23 -5.60
CA ASP A 112 1.86 10.58 -5.54
C ASP A 112 1.64 9.69 -4.32
N VAL A 113 2.62 9.64 -3.41
CA VAL A 113 2.47 8.91 -2.15
C VAL A 113 1.40 9.58 -1.30
N THR A 114 0.44 8.78 -0.85
CA THR A 114 -0.72 9.26 -0.08
C THR A 114 -0.92 8.46 1.19
N GLU A 115 -1.73 8.99 2.11
CA GLU A 115 -2.13 8.30 3.32
C GLU A 115 -3.06 7.12 2.96
N LEU A 116 -2.65 5.91 3.32
CA LEU A 116 -3.43 4.69 3.13
C LEU A 116 -4.25 4.31 4.36
N GLY A 117 -3.89 4.84 5.51
CA GLY A 117 -4.58 4.65 6.76
C GLY A 117 -3.73 4.85 8.00
N ILE A 118 -4.27 4.47 9.14
CA ILE A 118 -3.67 4.65 10.45
C ILE A 118 -3.56 3.30 11.13
N ALA A 119 -2.40 3.00 11.73
CA ALA A 119 -2.15 1.72 12.40
C ALA A 119 -2.95 1.57 13.70
N THR A 120 -3.24 2.67 14.38
CA THR A 120 -3.96 2.67 15.66
C THR A 120 -5.46 2.56 15.45
N ALA A 121 -6.12 1.71 16.24
CA ALA A 121 -7.58 1.63 16.26
C ALA A 121 -8.20 2.88 16.88
N LYS A 122 -9.28 3.38 16.28
CA LYS A 122 -10.03 4.53 16.78
C LYS A 122 -10.92 4.17 17.96
N HIS A 123 -11.47 2.98 17.97
CA HIS A 123 -12.36 2.51 19.02
C HIS A 123 -11.94 1.12 19.48
N THR A 124 -11.76 0.96 20.77
CA THR A 124 -11.58 -0.34 21.43
C THR A 124 -12.51 -0.39 22.64
N GLY A 125 -13.11 -1.52 22.89
CA GLY A 125 -13.98 -1.68 24.03
C GLY A 125 -14.41 -3.12 24.22
N GLY A 126 -15.13 -3.33 25.31
CA GLY A 126 -15.72 -4.61 25.62
C GLY A 126 -16.98 -4.45 26.43
N PHE A 127 -17.85 -5.43 26.38
CA PHE A 127 -18.98 -5.55 27.27
C PHE A 127 -19.13 -6.99 27.73
N ASN A 128 -19.60 -7.12 28.96
CA ASN A 128 -19.89 -8.40 29.60
C ASN A 128 -21.39 -8.48 29.84
N PHE A 129 -21.98 -9.60 29.49
CA PHE A 129 -23.36 -9.94 29.79
C PHE A 129 -23.40 -11.20 30.64
N THR A 130 -24.11 -11.14 31.76
CA THR A 130 -24.33 -12.30 32.65
C THR A 130 -25.81 -12.41 32.94
N ALA A 131 -26.36 -13.60 32.76
CA ALA A 131 -27.76 -13.91 33.08
C ALA A 131 -27.84 -15.22 33.84
N ASN A 132 -28.68 -15.25 34.86
CA ASN A 132 -29.03 -16.45 35.61
C ASN A 132 -30.56 -16.65 35.58
N TYR A 133 -30.98 -17.83 35.19
CA TYR A 133 -32.39 -18.20 35.13
C TYR A 133 -32.60 -19.66 35.49
N LYS A 134 -33.36 -19.93 36.57
CA LYS A 134 -33.73 -21.28 37.00
C LYS A 134 -32.56 -22.28 37.09
N GLY A 135 -31.42 -21.85 37.59
CA GLY A 135 -30.22 -22.67 37.73
C GLY A 135 -29.37 -22.82 36.46
N ILE A 136 -29.69 -22.06 35.44
CA ILE A 136 -28.86 -21.94 34.22
C ILE A 136 -28.15 -20.60 34.27
N ASP A 137 -26.83 -20.64 34.23
CA ASP A 137 -25.96 -19.46 34.18
C ASP A 137 -25.44 -19.27 32.77
N LEU A 138 -25.63 -18.07 32.23
CA LEU A 138 -25.08 -17.66 30.94
C LEU A 138 -24.13 -16.49 31.17
N SER A 139 -22.91 -16.61 30.68
CA SER A 139 -21.94 -15.52 30.65
C SER A 139 -21.37 -15.35 29.27
N ALA A 140 -21.37 -14.13 28.76
CA ALA A 140 -20.80 -13.78 27.46
C ALA A 140 -19.95 -12.51 27.57
N ASN A 141 -18.69 -12.62 27.13
CA ASN A 141 -17.74 -11.51 27.08
C ASN A 141 -17.49 -11.14 25.63
N PHE A 142 -17.66 -9.87 25.30
CA PHE A 142 -17.42 -9.34 23.98
C PHE A 142 -16.32 -8.28 24.04
N ASN A 143 -15.31 -8.44 23.18
CA ASN A 143 -14.29 -7.42 22.96
C ASN A 143 -14.34 -7.00 21.50
N TYR A 144 -14.22 -5.70 21.25
CA TYR A 144 -14.21 -5.17 19.90
C TYR A 144 -13.11 -4.15 19.69
N GLN A 145 -12.63 -4.11 18.44
CA GLN A 145 -11.70 -3.11 17.97
C GLN A 145 -12.18 -2.65 16.59
N ILE A 146 -12.35 -1.33 16.44
CA ILE A 146 -12.82 -0.72 15.20
C ILE A 146 -11.76 0.24 14.69
N GLY A 147 -11.39 0.09 13.42
CA GLY A 147 -10.28 0.82 12.79
C GLY A 147 -8.94 0.15 13.07
N GLY A 148 -7.89 0.85 12.71
CA GLY A 148 -6.54 0.30 12.69
C GLY A 148 -6.28 -0.53 11.41
N LYS A 149 -5.12 -0.28 10.78
CA LYS A 149 -4.64 -1.04 9.63
C LYS A 149 -3.29 -1.64 9.95
N VAL A 150 -3.05 -2.83 9.45
CA VAL A 150 -1.75 -3.50 9.58
C VAL A 150 -1.12 -3.58 8.20
N TYR A 151 0.12 -3.12 8.10
CA TYR A 151 0.92 -3.33 6.92
C TYR A 151 1.39 -4.80 6.91
N ASN A 152 0.84 -5.59 5.99
CA ASN A 152 1.18 -7.01 5.89
C ASN A 152 2.35 -7.23 4.93
N ALA A 153 3.56 -7.06 5.43
CA ALA A 153 4.78 -7.26 4.65
C ALA A 153 4.97 -8.71 4.16
N ASN A 154 4.43 -9.70 4.88
CA ASN A 154 4.53 -11.11 4.48
C ASN A 154 3.71 -11.40 3.22
N VAL A 155 2.49 -10.87 3.15
CA VAL A 155 1.66 -11.00 1.94
C VAL A 155 2.33 -10.31 0.76
N MET A 156 2.80 -9.09 0.95
CA MET A 156 3.50 -8.35 -0.09
C MET A 156 4.71 -9.14 -0.61
N HIS A 157 5.54 -9.66 0.29
CA HIS A 157 6.72 -10.45 -0.06
C HIS A 157 6.37 -11.76 -0.77
N SER A 158 5.29 -12.44 -0.34
CA SER A 158 4.84 -13.70 -0.95
C SER A 158 4.20 -13.50 -2.33
N MET A 159 3.59 -12.35 -2.58
CA MET A 159 2.95 -12.02 -3.85
C MET A 159 3.94 -11.48 -4.88
N MET A 160 5.02 -10.84 -4.43
CA MET A 160 6.11 -10.41 -5.30
C MET A 160 7.00 -11.61 -5.62
N GLY A 161 6.68 -12.32 -6.67
CA GLY A 161 7.56 -13.35 -7.21
C GLY A 161 8.82 -12.70 -7.77
N ASP A 162 9.86 -12.62 -6.97
CA ASP A 162 11.16 -12.18 -7.44
C ASP A 162 11.80 -13.31 -8.27
N LYS A 163 11.84 -13.09 -9.56
CA LYS A 163 12.43 -14.02 -10.52
C LYS A 163 13.95 -14.09 -10.40
N ASP A 164 14.56 -13.04 -9.85
CA ASP A 164 16.02 -12.88 -9.84
C ASP A 164 16.69 -13.46 -8.58
N THR A 165 15.97 -13.64 -7.48
CA THR A 165 16.53 -14.20 -6.24
C THR A 165 16.42 -15.71 -6.11
N GLY A 166 15.76 -16.39 -7.02
CA GLY A 166 15.61 -17.86 -7.01
C GLY A 166 14.82 -18.41 -5.82
N LEU A 167 14.29 -17.55 -4.98
CA LEU A 167 13.45 -17.91 -3.86
C LEU A 167 12.03 -18.11 -4.39
N GLY A 168 11.67 -19.35 -4.64
CA GLY A 168 10.32 -19.75 -4.99
C GLY A 168 9.39 -19.53 -3.82
N TYR A 169 8.84 -18.34 -3.69
CA TYR A 169 7.77 -18.09 -2.73
C TYR A 169 6.49 -18.75 -3.23
N ASN A 170 5.84 -19.50 -2.36
CA ASN A 170 4.51 -20.00 -2.62
C ASN A 170 3.59 -18.80 -2.87
N ARG A 171 3.15 -18.62 -4.11
CA ARG A 171 2.03 -17.72 -4.40
C ARG A 171 0.84 -18.27 -3.63
N LEU A 172 0.22 -17.42 -2.82
CA LEU A 172 -1.08 -17.76 -2.26
C LEU A 172 -2.00 -17.98 -3.47
N ALA A 173 -2.39 -19.21 -3.70
CA ALA A 173 -3.44 -19.51 -4.67
C ALA A 173 -4.73 -18.90 -4.13
N GLU A 174 -5.40 -18.08 -4.93
CA GLU A 174 -6.76 -17.64 -4.69
C GLU A 174 -7.71 -18.82 -4.85
#